data_ec60928f94b0cc8a0b364dfa8069bf62
#
_entry.id   ec60928f94b0cc8a0b364dfa8069bf62
#
_cell.length_a   1.000
_cell.length_b   1.000
_cell.length_c   1.000
_cell.angle_alpha   90.00
_cell.angle_beta   90.00
_cell.angle_gamma   90.00
#
_symmetry.space_group_name_H-M   'P 1'
#
loop_
_entity.id
_entity.type
_entity.pdbx_description
1 polymer ?
#
loop_
_entity_poly.entity_id
_entity_poly.type
_entity_poly.pdbx_seq_one_letter_code
_entity_poly.pdbx_strand_id
1 'polypeptide(L)'
;DDSYWANIERANEWDYNEMIAKAGKPVDKDEWLMTPQTVNAYYNPTTNEICFPAAILQPPFFDMNADDAMNYGAIGVVIGHEMTHGFDDQGRQYDKDGNLKDWWTEEDAKKFEERAQVMVNFFDSIEVAPGVHANGSLTLGENIADHGGLQVSFQAFKNATEAAPLEIVDGFTPEQRFFLAYANVWAGNIRPEEILRLTKLDPHSLGKWRVDGALPHIQNWYEAFKITEQDSMFVPKEKRVSIW
;
A
#
# COMPACT_ATOMS: atom_id res chain seq x y z
N ASP A 1 11.49 -21.15 31.32
CA ASP A 1 11.06 -20.68 32.65
C ASP A 1 9.52 -20.81 32.79
N ASP A 2 9.06 -21.08 33.99
CA ASP A 2 7.65 -21.39 34.27
C ASP A 2 6.77 -20.13 34.36
N SER A 3 7.36 -18.94 34.40
CA SER A 3 6.65 -17.67 34.50
C SER A 3 6.55 -16.99 33.14
N TYR A 4 5.32 -16.86 32.59
CA TYR A 4 5.05 -16.08 31.38
C TYR A 4 5.54 -14.63 31.54
N TRP A 5 5.25 -13.98 32.64
CA TRP A 5 5.66 -12.60 32.92
C TRP A 5 7.20 -12.44 32.89
N ALA A 6 7.91 -13.30 33.59
CA ALA A 6 9.37 -13.27 33.60
C ALA A 6 9.99 -13.55 32.21
N ASN A 7 9.31 -14.31 31.35
CA ASN A 7 9.74 -14.51 29.98
C ASN A 7 9.55 -13.24 29.12
N ILE A 8 8.45 -12.51 29.32
CA ILE A 8 8.23 -11.21 28.67
C ILE A 8 9.27 -10.19 29.10
N GLU A 9 9.58 -10.10 30.42
CA GLU A 9 10.61 -9.17 30.92
C GLU A 9 11.99 -9.47 30.30
N ARG A 10 12.39 -10.74 30.23
CA ARG A 10 13.65 -11.12 29.57
C ARG A 10 13.69 -10.86 28.06
N ALA A 11 12.58 -11.08 27.38
CA ALA A 11 12.48 -10.76 25.96
C ALA A 11 12.63 -9.25 25.73
N ASN A 12 11.91 -8.44 26.50
CA ASN A 12 12.01 -6.98 26.41
C ASN A 12 13.40 -6.45 26.77
N GLU A 13 14.06 -7.05 27.78
CA GLU A 13 15.45 -6.69 28.14
C GLU A 13 16.41 -7.03 26.99
N TRP A 14 16.23 -8.18 26.33
CA TRP A 14 17.04 -8.57 25.19
C TRP A 14 16.82 -7.62 24.01
N ASP A 15 15.57 -7.34 23.64
CA ASP A 15 15.22 -6.42 22.56
C ASP A 15 15.78 -5.00 22.81
N TYR A 16 15.68 -4.52 24.06
CA TYR A 16 16.25 -3.23 24.46
C TYR A 16 17.77 -3.21 24.29
N ASN A 17 18.47 -4.24 24.75
CA ASN A 17 19.92 -4.33 24.65
C ASN A 17 20.38 -4.42 23.19
N GLU A 18 19.68 -5.17 22.34
CA GLU A 18 19.94 -5.23 20.88
C GLU A 18 19.76 -3.85 20.22
N MET A 19 18.67 -3.15 20.56
CA MET A 19 18.43 -1.80 20.05
C MET A 19 19.55 -0.82 20.46
N ILE A 20 19.95 -0.81 21.73
CA ILE A 20 21.02 0.07 22.23
C ILE A 20 22.37 -0.31 21.64
N ALA A 21 22.63 -1.59 21.40
CA ALA A 21 23.88 -2.06 20.81
C ALA A 21 24.11 -1.58 19.38
N LYS A 22 23.06 -1.12 18.69
CA LYS A 22 23.14 -0.51 17.34
C LYS A 22 23.62 0.94 17.37
N ALA A 23 23.48 1.64 18.51
CA ALA A 23 23.83 3.05 18.61
C ALA A 23 25.32 3.28 18.28
N GLY A 24 25.59 4.23 17.38
CA GLY A 24 26.93 4.57 16.93
C GLY A 24 27.58 3.57 15.96
N LYS A 25 26.85 2.56 15.51
CA LYS A 25 27.30 1.64 14.44
C LYS A 25 26.71 2.05 13.09
N PRO A 26 27.35 1.66 11.98
CA PRO A 26 26.72 1.75 10.66
C PRO A 26 25.40 0.99 10.62
N VAL A 27 24.47 1.44 9.77
CA VAL A 27 23.22 0.72 9.51
C VAL A 27 23.54 -0.64 8.90
N ASP A 28 22.95 -1.69 9.46
CA ASP A 28 23.02 -3.04 8.93
C ASP A 28 21.91 -3.22 7.89
N LYS A 29 22.28 -3.35 6.61
CA LYS A 29 21.34 -3.54 5.52
C LYS A 29 20.86 -4.99 5.37
N ASP A 30 21.54 -5.93 6.00
CA ASP A 30 21.15 -7.35 6.00
C ASP A 30 20.11 -7.67 7.10
N GLU A 31 19.76 -6.69 7.95
CA GLU A 31 18.77 -6.86 9.01
C GLU A 31 17.34 -6.90 8.45
N TRP A 32 16.65 -8.00 8.69
CA TRP A 32 15.22 -8.16 8.36
C TRP A 32 14.34 -7.71 9.52
N LEU A 33 13.33 -6.87 9.21
CA LEU A 33 12.36 -6.37 10.19
C LEU A 33 11.14 -7.31 10.35
N MET A 34 10.99 -8.28 9.44
CA MET A 34 9.93 -9.28 9.46
C MET A 34 10.51 -10.68 9.30
N THR A 35 9.84 -11.66 9.92
CA THR A 35 10.21 -13.07 9.79
C THR A 35 9.75 -13.65 8.45
N PRO A 36 10.39 -14.72 7.93
CA PRO A 36 10.04 -15.30 6.63
C PRO A 36 8.60 -15.77 6.47
N GLN A 37 7.92 -16.12 7.57
CA GLN A 37 6.53 -16.56 7.59
C GLN A 37 5.51 -15.41 7.69
N THR A 38 5.95 -14.18 7.77
CA THR A 38 5.06 -13.01 7.79
C THR A 38 4.47 -12.77 6.40
N VAL A 39 3.14 -12.80 6.28
CA VAL A 39 2.43 -12.45 5.03
C VAL A 39 2.32 -10.93 4.97
N ASN A 40 3.39 -10.28 4.61
CA ASN A 40 3.49 -8.82 4.45
C ASN A 40 4.73 -8.48 3.62
N ALA A 41 4.90 -7.18 3.33
CA ALA A 41 6.09 -6.56 2.77
C ALA A 41 6.38 -5.27 3.53
N TYR A 42 7.52 -4.63 3.30
CA TYR A 42 7.81 -3.31 3.86
C TYR A 42 8.83 -2.55 3.05
N TYR A 43 8.74 -1.23 3.11
CA TYR A 43 9.81 -0.30 2.75
C TYR A 43 10.52 0.16 4.02
N ASN A 44 11.85 0.15 4.01
CA ASN A 44 12.65 0.71 5.10
C ASN A 44 13.34 2.01 4.63
N PRO A 45 12.90 3.19 5.09
CA PRO A 45 13.48 4.46 4.66
C PRO A 45 14.93 4.65 5.12
N THR A 46 15.36 3.99 6.22
CA THR A 46 16.73 4.13 6.75
C THR A 46 17.75 3.35 5.95
N THR A 47 17.33 2.33 5.21
CA THR A 47 18.20 1.55 4.28
C THR A 47 17.87 1.83 2.82
N ASN A 48 16.72 2.48 2.55
CA ASN A 48 16.14 2.71 1.22
C ASN A 48 15.96 1.39 0.46
N GLU A 49 15.26 0.45 1.09
CA GLU A 49 15.06 -0.92 0.60
C GLU A 49 13.59 -1.33 0.70
N ILE A 50 13.13 -2.14 -0.27
CA ILE A 50 11.87 -2.86 -0.22
C ILE A 50 12.16 -4.34 0.09
N CYS A 51 11.37 -4.94 0.98
CA CYS A 51 11.58 -6.31 1.45
C CYS A 51 10.30 -7.13 1.37
N PHE A 52 10.42 -8.36 0.88
CA PHE A 52 9.32 -9.29 0.68
C PHE A 52 9.62 -10.62 1.38
N PRO A 53 9.12 -10.86 2.60
CA PRO A 53 9.19 -12.18 3.24
C PRO A 53 8.61 -13.28 2.34
N ALA A 54 9.16 -14.49 2.42
CA ALA A 54 8.76 -15.60 1.53
C ALA A 54 7.26 -15.92 1.59
N ALA A 55 6.61 -15.69 2.73
CA ALA A 55 5.22 -16.07 2.92
C ALA A 55 4.22 -15.22 2.11
N ILE A 56 4.57 -14.00 1.66
CA ILE A 56 3.68 -13.22 0.79
C ILE A 56 3.70 -13.73 -0.66
N LEU A 57 4.74 -14.49 -1.05
CA LEU A 57 4.93 -14.98 -2.42
C LEU A 57 4.13 -16.26 -2.69
N GLN A 58 2.83 -16.23 -2.36
CA GLN A 58 1.86 -17.31 -2.57
C GLN A 58 0.46 -16.73 -2.78
N PRO A 59 -0.50 -17.52 -3.28
CA PRO A 59 -1.89 -17.04 -3.42
C PRO A 59 -2.45 -16.48 -2.11
N PRO A 60 -3.23 -15.39 -2.18
CA PRO A 60 -3.73 -14.72 -3.38
C PRO A 60 -2.79 -13.66 -3.99
N PHE A 61 -1.60 -13.41 -3.42
CA PHE A 61 -0.67 -12.38 -3.89
C PHE A 61 0.12 -12.80 -5.12
N PHE A 62 0.64 -14.03 -5.12
CA PHE A 62 1.41 -14.58 -6.24
C PHE A 62 1.04 -16.03 -6.52
N ASP A 63 0.80 -16.38 -7.79
CA ASP A 63 0.61 -17.75 -8.25
C ASP A 63 1.37 -17.96 -9.56
N MET A 64 2.30 -18.92 -9.57
CA MET A 64 3.09 -19.28 -10.76
C MET A 64 2.23 -19.77 -11.93
N ASN A 65 0.99 -20.21 -11.67
CA ASN A 65 0.07 -20.73 -12.68
C ASN A 65 -0.97 -19.69 -13.11
N ALA A 66 -1.05 -18.54 -12.45
CA ALA A 66 -1.92 -17.45 -12.85
C ALA A 66 -1.32 -16.66 -14.03
N ASP A 67 -2.18 -15.97 -14.78
CA ASP A 67 -1.70 -15.08 -15.83
C ASP A 67 -1.06 -13.80 -15.25
N ASP A 68 -0.34 -13.08 -16.10
CA ASP A 68 0.36 -11.87 -15.70
C ASP A 68 -0.60 -10.79 -15.18
N ALA A 69 -1.81 -10.66 -15.73
CA ALA A 69 -2.77 -9.68 -15.25
C ALA A 69 -3.09 -9.88 -13.76
N MET A 70 -3.25 -11.13 -13.32
CA MET A 70 -3.53 -11.45 -11.94
C MET A 70 -2.31 -11.20 -11.02
N ASN A 71 -1.12 -11.63 -11.42
CA ASN A 71 0.09 -11.43 -10.62
C ASN A 71 0.48 -9.94 -10.53
N TYR A 72 0.38 -9.20 -11.63
CA TYR A 72 0.61 -7.74 -11.61
C TYR A 72 -0.46 -7.00 -10.79
N GLY A 73 -1.73 -7.44 -10.85
CA GLY A 73 -2.82 -6.86 -10.05
C GLY A 73 -2.72 -7.15 -8.55
N ALA A 74 -2.02 -8.21 -8.16
CA ALA A 74 -1.83 -8.61 -6.77
C ALA A 74 -0.43 -8.23 -6.26
N ILE A 75 0.56 -9.12 -6.33
CA ILE A 75 1.91 -8.86 -5.81
C ILE A 75 2.58 -7.67 -6.53
N GLY A 76 2.29 -7.46 -7.82
CA GLY A 76 2.82 -6.32 -8.56
C GLY A 76 2.40 -4.98 -7.95
N VAL A 77 1.12 -4.85 -7.54
CA VAL A 77 0.66 -3.65 -6.82
C VAL A 77 1.34 -3.51 -5.47
N VAL A 78 1.57 -4.61 -4.73
CA VAL A 78 2.32 -4.55 -3.46
C VAL A 78 3.76 -4.08 -3.69
N ILE A 79 4.43 -4.57 -4.74
CA ILE A 79 5.78 -4.10 -5.09
C ILE A 79 5.79 -2.60 -5.38
N GLY A 80 4.85 -2.12 -6.19
CA GLY A 80 4.70 -0.69 -6.48
C GLY A 80 4.33 0.14 -5.24
N HIS A 81 3.54 -0.41 -4.32
CA HIS A 81 3.18 0.17 -3.03
C HIS A 81 4.43 0.40 -2.17
N GLU A 82 5.26 -0.63 -1.96
CA GLU A 82 6.49 -0.48 -1.18
C GLU A 82 7.48 0.51 -1.84
N MET A 83 7.59 0.52 -3.16
CA MET A 83 8.39 1.52 -3.85
C MET A 83 7.87 2.94 -3.63
N THR A 84 6.55 3.12 -3.59
CA THR A 84 5.89 4.42 -3.42
C THR A 84 6.07 4.97 -2.01
N HIS A 85 6.22 4.12 -0.98
CA HIS A 85 6.54 4.55 0.38
C HIS A 85 7.80 5.41 0.48
N GLY A 86 8.77 5.25 -0.41
CA GLY A 86 9.93 6.14 -0.49
C GLY A 86 9.59 7.59 -0.84
N PHE A 87 8.37 7.85 -1.31
CA PHE A 87 7.89 9.15 -1.80
C PHE A 87 6.54 9.56 -1.18
N ASP A 88 6.04 8.87 -0.17
CA ASP A 88 4.87 9.27 0.59
C ASP A 88 5.18 10.44 1.54
N ASP A 89 4.23 10.81 2.39
CA ASP A 89 4.36 11.96 3.32
C ASP A 89 5.46 11.75 4.37
N GLN A 90 5.81 10.52 4.70
CA GLN A 90 6.88 10.17 5.65
C GLN A 90 8.19 9.83 4.94
N GLY A 91 8.14 8.92 3.94
CA GLY A 91 9.33 8.45 3.24
C GLY A 91 10.06 9.55 2.48
N ARG A 92 9.33 10.52 1.91
CA ARG A 92 9.92 11.68 1.23
C ARG A 92 10.87 12.52 2.11
N GLN A 93 10.82 12.35 3.42
CA GLN A 93 11.68 13.06 4.37
C GLN A 93 13.07 12.42 4.50
N TYR A 94 13.29 11.25 3.89
CA TYR A 94 14.58 10.58 3.88
C TYR A 94 15.25 10.72 2.51
N ASP A 95 16.56 10.93 2.52
CA ASP A 95 17.36 10.91 1.29
C ASP A 95 17.69 9.45 0.87
N LYS A 96 18.27 9.31 -0.32
CA LYS A 96 18.64 7.99 -0.86
C LYS A 96 19.62 7.17 0.00
N ASP A 97 20.32 7.84 0.91
CA ASP A 97 21.29 7.22 1.81
C ASP A 97 20.69 6.89 3.19
N GLY A 98 19.35 7.09 3.35
CA GLY A 98 18.59 6.77 4.57
C GLY A 98 18.70 7.83 5.68
N ASN A 99 19.19 9.02 5.36
CA ASN A 99 19.26 10.10 6.33
C ASN A 99 17.93 10.88 6.35
N LEU A 100 17.45 11.23 7.55
CA LEU A 100 16.35 12.16 7.70
C LEU A 100 16.81 13.55 7.24
N LYS A 101 16.51 13.87 6.00
CA LYS A 101 16.96 15.07 5.32
C LYS A 101 15.98 15.47 4.25
N ASP A 102 15.44 16.69 4.37
CA ASP A 102 14.64 17.28 3.32
C ASP A 102 15.51 17.57 2.09
N TRP A 103 15.20 16.90 0.98
CA TRP A 103 15.90 17.01 -0.31
C TRP A 103 14.99 17.55 -1.41
N TRP A 104 13.72 17.76 -1.10
CA TRP A 104 12.75 18.31 -2.03
C TRP A 104 12.92 19.82 -2.16
N THR A 105 12.56 20.37 -3.33
CA THR A 105 12.44 21.82 -3.45
C THR A 105 11.16 22.28 -2.72
N GLU A 106 11.14 23.54 -2.26
CA GLU A 106 9.96 24.11 -1.64
C GLU A 106 8.73 24.03 -2.57
N GLU A 107 8.94 24.21 -3.88
CA GLU A 107 7.87 24.12 -4.89
C GLU A 107 7.31 22.70 -5.00
N ASP A 108 8.18 21.68 -5.04
CA ASP A 108 7.76 20.28 -5.14
C ASP A 108 7.05 19.83 -3.85
N ALA A 109 7.58 20.20 -2.69
CA ALA A 109 6.96 19.93 -1.40
C ALA A 109 5.54 20.53 -1.32
N LYS A 110 5.38 21.78 -1.74
CA LYS A 110 4.08 22.45 -1.76
C LYS A 110 3.09 21.78 -2.72
N LYS A 111 3.52 21.42 -3.94
CA LYS A 111 2.68 20.71 -4.91
C LYS A 111 2.25 19.34 -4.38
N PHE A 112 3.16 18.62 -3.73
CA PHE A 112 2.84 17.35 -3.08
C PHE A 112 1.77 17.53 -2.01
N GLU A 113 1.94 18.50 -1.10
CA GLU A 113 1.00 18.78 -0.02
C GLU A 113 -0.39 19.16 -0.54
N GLU A 114 -0.47 19.99 -1.58
CA GLU A 114 -1.73 20.36 -2.23
C GLU A 114 -2.47 19.15 -2.81
N ARG A 115 -1.74 18.22 -3.45
CA ARG A 115 -2.30 16.98 -4.00
C ARG A 115 -2.66 15.96 -2.92
N ALA A 116 -1.81 15.81 -1.91
CA ALA A 116 -2.04 14.95 -0.76
C ALA A 116 -3.30 15.37 0.01
N GLN A 117 -3.55 16.68 0.15
CA GLN A 117 -4.75 17.19 0.81
C GLN A 117 -6.04 16.78 0.10
N VAL A 118 -6.03 16.60 -1.22
CA VAL A 118 -7.19 16.06 -1.97
C VAL A 118 -7.49 14.64 -1.52
N MET A 119 -6.45 13.81 -1.34
CA MET A 119 -6.60 12.44 -0.83
C MET A 119 -7.10 12.42 0.62
N VAL A 120 -6.53 13.23 1.50
CA VAL A 120 -6.99 13.37 2.89
C VAL A 120 -8.49 13.69 2.93
N ASN A 121 -8.92 14.73 2.21
CA ASN A 121 -10.32 15.16 2.19
C ASN A 121 -11.26 14.08 1.63
N PHE A 122 -10.80 13.32 0.63
CA PHE A 122 -11.59 12.24 0.07
C PHE A 122 -11.80 11.12 1.10
N PHE A 123 -10.73 10.65 1.74
CA PHE A 123 -10.84 9.58 2.75
C PHE A 123 -11.60 10.05 4.01
N ASP A 124 -11.42 11.29 4.46
CA ASP A 124 -12.20 11.86 5.57
C ASP A 124 -13.71 11.87 5.29
N SER A 125 -14.12 11.91 4.02
CA SER A 125 -15.53 11.86 3.63
C SER A 125 -16.15 10.47 3.71
N ILE A 126 -15.35 9.41 3.85
CA ILE A 126 -15.80 8.01 3.84
C ILE A 126 -16.37 7.65 5.21
N GLU A 127 -17.64 7.27 5.25
CA GLU A 127 -18.28 6.69 6.44
C GLU A 127 -17.99 5.19 6.50
N VAL A 128 -17.16 4.77 7.45
CA VAL A 128 -16.71 3.37 7.62
C VAL A 128 -17.65 2.55 8.49
N ALA A 129 -18.40 3.20 9.36
CA ALA A 129 -19.48 2.64 10.18
C ALA A 129 -20.46 3.79 10.52
N PRO A 130 -21.72 3.50 10.94
CA PRO A 130 -22.72 4.52 11.23
C PRO A 130 -22.19 5.65 12.13
N GLY A 131 -22.06 6.87 11.59
CA GLY A 131 -21.54 8.06 12.26
C GLY A 131 -20.04 8.06 12.52
N VAL A 132 -19.28 7.14 11.91
CA VAL A 132 -17.81 7.04 12.06
C VAL A 132 -17.16 7.19 10.69
N HIS A 133 -16.32 8.19 10.55
CA HIS A 133 -15.57 8.46 9.34
C HIS A 133 -14.14 7.90 9.42
N ALA A 134 -13.56 7.59 8.27
CA ALA A 134 -12.15 7.30 8.14
C ALA A 134 -11.30 8.52 8.59
N ASN A 135 -10.03 8.30 8.83
CA ASN A 135 -9.08 9.35 9.15
C ASN A 135 -8.05 9.46 8.02
N GLY A 136 -8.35 10.32 7.05
CA GLY A 136 -7.53 10.49 5.87
C GLY A 136 -6.11 10.96 6.16
N SER A 137 -5.91 11.73 7.23
CA SER A 137 -4.57 12.15 7.65
C SER A 137 -3.77 11.01 8.27
N LEU A 138 -4.40 10.13 9.06
CA LEU A 138 -3.74 8.96 9.64
C LEU A 138 -3.33 7.95 8.56
N THR A 139 -4.17 7.79 7.54
CA THR A 139 -3.97 6.78 6.50
C THR A 139 -3.33 7.31 5.22
N LEU A 140 -2.83 8.56 5.24
CA LEU A 140 -2.35 9.24 4.03
C LEU A 140 -1.22 8.49 3.33
N GLY A 141 -0.17 8.11 4.05
CA GLY A 141 0.98 7.42 3.47
C GLY A 141 0.59 6.12 2.79
N GLU A 142 -0.23 5.31 3.45
CA GLU A 142 -0.74 4.05 2.92
C GLU A 142 -1.64 4.25 1.68
N ASN A 143 -2.49 5.27 1.70
CA ASN A 143 -3.35 5.58 0.55
C ASN A 143 -2.54 6.11 -0.64
N ILE A 144 -1.47 6.88 -0.41
CA ILE A 144 -0.52 7.30 -1.45
C ILE A 144 0.19 6.07 -2.04
N ALA A 145 0.64 5.15 -1.18
CA ALA A 145 1.34 3.94 -1.59
C ALA A 145 0.45 3.02 -2.43
N ASP A 146 -0.81 2.81 -2.04
CA ASP A 146 -1.79 2.06 -2.84
C ASP A 146 -2.04 2.70 -4.21
N HIS A 147 -2.22 4.01 -4.24
CA HIS A 147 -2.45 4.74 -5.48
C HIS A 147 -1.24 4.66 -6.43
N GLY A 148 -0.04 4.88 -5.93
CA GLY A 148 1.20 4.75 -6.70
C GLY A 148 1.44 3.31 -7.15
N GLY A 149 1.22 2.35 -6.26
CA GLY A 149 1.33 0.92 -6.54
C GLY A 149 0.43 0.47 -7.70
N LEU A 150 -0.84 0.90 -7.69
CA LEU A 150 -1.78 0.61 -8.76
C LEU A 150 -1.31 1.17 -10.10
N GLN A 151 -0.84 2.42 -10.15
CA GLN A 151 -0.40 3.06 -11.39
C GLN A 151 0.89 2.43 -11.94
N VAL A 152 1.90 2.27 -11.09
CA VAL A 152 3.21 1.70 -11.49
C VAL A 152 3.05 0.26 -11.96
N SER A 153 2.30 -0.57 -11.20
CA SER A 153 2.10 -1.97 -11.57
C SER A 153 1.25 -2.12 -12.83
N PHE A 154 0.21 -1.30 -13.01
CA PHE A 154 -0.59 -1.35 -14.23
C PHE A 154 0.24 -0.97 -15.46
N GLN A 155 1.08 0.06 -15.37
CA GLN A 155 1.98 0.42 -16.48
C GLN A 155 3.00 -0.70 -16.77
N ALA A 156 3.57 -1.31 -15.73
CA ALA A 156 4.48 -2.45 -15.87
C ALA A 156 3.78 -3.65 -16.53
N PHE A 157 2.54 -3.95 -16.13
CA PHE A 157 1.70 -4.96 -16.74
C PHE A 157 1.48 -4.70 -18.25
N LYS A 158 1.12 -3.48 -18.61
CA LYS A 158 0.92 -3.12 -20.04
C LYS A 158 2.21 -3.27 -20.84
N ASN A 159 3.34 -2.84 -20.29
CA ASN A 159 4.64 -2.99 -20.94
C ASN A 159 5.02 -4.48 -21.13
N ALA A 160 4.82 -5.31 -20.11
CA ALA A 160 5.16 -6.73 -20.15
C ALA A 160 4.31 -7.52 -21.16
N THR A 161 3.05 -7.13 -21.38
CA THR A 161 2.11 -7.83 -22.26
C THR A 161 1.95 -7.19 -23.65
N GLU A 162 2.70 -6.12 -23.96
CA GLU A 162 2.62 -5.43 -25.25
C GLU A 162 2.95 -6.34 -26.43
N ALA A 163 4.02 -7.12 -26.33
CA ALA A 163 4.47 -8.03 -27.39
C ALA A 163 3.66 -9.33 -27.50
N ALA A 164 2.99 -9.73 -26.41
CA ALA A 164 2.15 -10.93 -26.34
C ALA A 164 0.88 -10.62 -25.53
N PRO A 165 -0.11 -9.97 -26.15
CA PRO A 165 -1.35 -9.61 -25.48
C PRO A 165 -2.08 -10.84 -24.93
N LEU A 166 -2.61 -10.70 -23.71
CA LEU A 166 -3.36 -11.77 -23.06
C LEU A 166 -4.79 -11.88 -23.64
N GLU A 167 -5.32 -13.09 -23.63
CA GLU A 167 -6.67 -13.40 -24.06
C GLU A 167 -7.73 -12.98 -23.03
N ILE A 168 -8.99 -12.86 -23.46
CA ILE A 168 -10.14 -12.76 -22.57
C ILE A 168 -10.35 -14.13 -21.91
N VAL A 169 -10.47 -14.16 -20.58
CA VAL A 169 -10.71 -15.36 -19.80
C VAL A 169 -11.95 -15.16 -18.95
N ASP A 170 -12.88 -16.12 -18.98
CA ASP A 170 -14.17 -16.09 -18.25
C ASP A 170 -14.99 -14.80 -18.50
N GLY A 171 -14.85 -14.20 -19.69
CA GLY A 171 -15.53 -12.97 -20.07
C GLY A 171 -14.86 -11.68 -19.58
N PHE A 172 -13.74 -11.77 -18.87
CA PHE A 172 -12.98 -10.61 -18.37
C PHE A 172 -11.77 -10.32 -19.27
N THR A 173 -11.58 -9.03 -19.58
CA THR A 173 -10.35 -8.57 -20.23
C THR A 173 -9.15 -8.68 -19.29
N PRO A 174 -7.91 -8.67 -19.80
CA PRO A 174 -6.73 -8.66 -18.95
C PRO A 174 -6.71 -7.49 -17.94
N GLU A 175 -7.12 -6.29 -18.37
CA GLU A 175 -7.19 -5.12 -17.50
C GLU A 175 -8.23 -5.31 -16.38
N GLN A 176 -9.38 -5.89 -16.70
CA GLN A 176 -10.39 -6.22 -15.66
C GLN A 176 -9.86 -7.23 -14.67
N ARG A 177 -9.15 -8.29 -15.13
CA ARG A 177 -8.54 -9.28 -14.23
C ARG A 177 -7.48 -8.67 -13.32
N PHE A 178 -6.69 -7.71 -13.81
CA PHE A 178 -5.74 -6.95 -12.98
C PHE A 178 -6.45 -6.30 -11.78
N PHE A 179 -7.50 -5.52 -12.01
CA PHE A 179 -8.21 -4.85 -10.93
C PHE A 179 -9.00 -5.81 -10.03
N LEU A 180 -9.53 -6.91 -10.60
CA LEU A 180 -10.19 -7.96 -9.80
C LEU A 180 -9.20 -8.70 -8.89
N ALA A 181 -7.98 -8.95 -9.35
CA ALA A 181 -6.93 -9.54 -8.53
C ALA A 181 -6.56 -8.60 -7.37
N TYR A 182 -6.39 -7.31 -7.63
CA TYR A 182 -6.18 -6.31 -6.57
C TYR A 182 -7.32 -6.32 -5.54
N ALA A 183 -8.57 -6.32 -5.99
CA ALA A 183 -9.70 -6.37 -5.07
C ALA A 183 -9.74 -7.67 -4.25
N ASN A 184 -9.33 -8.79 -4.85
CA ASN A 184 -9.33 -10.09 -4.19
C ASN A 184 -8.31 -10.18 -3.03
N VAL A 185 -7.14 -9.55 -3.13
CA VAL A 185 -6.15 -9.58 -2.03
C VAL A 185 -6.64 -8.86 -0.78
N TRP A 186 -7.57 -7.90 -0.92
CA TRP A 186 -8.17 -7.16 0.18
C TRP A 186 -9.55 -7.68 0.61
N ALA A 187 -10.04 -8.75 -0.04
CA ALA A 187 -11.32 -9.35 0.31
C ALA A 187 -11.28 -9.93 1.73
N GLY A 188 -12.19 -9.46 2.59
CA GLY A 188 -12.24 -9.89 3.97
C GLY A 188 -13.47 -9.40 4.71
N ASN A 189 -13.73 -9.99 5.88
CA ASN A 189 -14.78 -9.57 6.78
C ASN A 189 -14.18 -9.15 8.12
N ILE A 190 -14.53 -7.96 8.58
CA ILE A 190 -14.04 -7.38 9.83
C ILE A 190 -15.23 -7.20 10.78
N ARG A 191 -15.06 -7.54 12.05
CA ARG A 191 -16.09 -7.33 13.08
C ARG A 191 -16.29 -5.83 13.35
N PRO A 192 -17.51 -5.38 13.68
CA PRO A 192 -17.77 -3.95 13.89
C PRO A 192 -16.86 -3.29 14.94
N GLU A 193 -16.55 -3.97 16.02
CA GLU A 193 -15.66 -3.45 17.08
C GLU A 193 -14.24 -3.25 16.55
N GLU A 194 -13.79 -4.14 15.68
CA GLU A 194 -12.46 -4.06 15.07
C GLU A 194 -12.40 -2.96 14.01
N ILE A 195 -13.46 -2.73 13.26
CA ILE A 195 -13.56 -1.56 12.37
C ILE A 195 -13.30 -0.27 13.15
N LEU A 196 -13.98 -0.10 14.29
CA LEU A 196 -13.84 1.08 15.14
C LEU A 196 -12.42 1.23 15.72
N ARG A 197 -11.79 0.11 16.09
CA ARG A 197 -10.43 0.10 16.62
C ARG A 197 -9.42 0.47 15.54
N LEU A 198 -9.46 -0.19 14.40
CA LEU A 198 -8.54 0.03 13.28
C LEU A 198 -8.65 1.46 12.74
N THR A 199 -9.86 1.99 12.56
CA THR A 199 -10.08 3.37 12.08
C THR A 199 -9.38 4.43 12.94
N LYS A 200 -9.15 4.13 14.23
CA LYS A 200 -8.51 5.07 15.17
C LYS A 200 -7.00 4.89 15.32
N LEU A 201 -6.48 3.69 15.07
CA LEU A 201 -5.13 3.30 15.49
C LEU A 201 -4.24 2.79 14.34
N ASP A 202 -4.85 2.30 13.25
CA ASP A 202 -4.12 1.70 12.14
C ASP A 202 -3.85 2.75 11.05
N PRO A 203 -2.60 2.91 10.60
CA PRO A 203 -2.29 3.79 9.47
C PRO A 203 -2.81 3.27 8.13
N HIS A 204 -3.24 2.01 8.06
CA HIS A 204 -3.85 1.46 6.85
C HIS A 204 -5.36 1.74 6.81
N SER A 205 -5.86 2.08 5.64
CA SER A 205 -7.29 2.05 5.37
C SER A 205 -7.81 0.60 5.47
N LEU A 206 -9.06 0.43 5.91
CA LEU A 206 -9.69 -0.90 5.92
C LEU A 206 -9.69 -1.51 4.52
N GLY A 207 -9.54 -2.84 4.40
CA GLY A 207 -9.39 -3.52 3.12
C GLY A 207 -10.40 -3.12 2.05
N LYS A 208 -11.69 -2.96 2.42
CA LYS A 208 -12.72 -2.41 1.53
C LYS A 208 -12.31 -1.05 0.93
N TRP A 209 -11.76 -0.16 1.74
CA TRP A 209 -11.44 1.21 1.32
C TRP A 209 -10.07 1.34 0.67
N ARG A 210 -9.18 0.37 0.83
CA ARG A 210 -8.00 0.22 -0.04
C ARG A 210 -8.41 -0.05 -1.49
N VAL A 211 -9.55 -0.70 -1.72
CA VAL A 211 -10.12 -0.94 -3.05
C VAL A 211 -11.05 0.20 -3.47
N ASP A 212 -12.16 0.37 -2.75
CA ASP A 212 -13.23 1.31 -3.13
C ASP A 212 -12.81 2.79 -2.98
N GLY A 213 -11.79 3.07 -2.17
CA GLY A 213 -11.21 4.40 -2.00
C GLY A 213 -10.09 4.70 -3.00
N ALA A 214 -9.33 3.71 -3.48
CA ALA A 214 -8.24 3.94 -4.42
C ALA A 214 -8.69 3.90 -5.89
N LEU A 215 -9.49 2.90 -6.29
CA LEU A 215 -9.88 2.69 -7.69
C LEU A 215 -10.60 3.89 -8.34
N PRO A 216 -11.45 4.67 -7.64
CA PRO A 216 -12.09 5.86 -8.20
C PRO A 216 -11.13 6.97 -8.66
N HIS A 217 -9.86 6.87 -8.31
CA HIS A 217 -8.82 7.82 -8.73
C HIS A 217 -7.96 7.29 -9.88
N ILE A 218 -8.13 6.04 -10.32
CA ILE A 218 -7.31 5.37 -11.34
C ILE A 218 -8.00 5.41 -12.71
N GLN A 219 -7.48 6.21 -13.64
CA GLN A 219 -8.08 6.38 -14.97
C GLN A 219 -8.25 5.05 -15.71
N ASN A 220 -7.27 4.15 -15.64
CA ASN A 220 -7.31 2.85 -16.32
C ASN A 220 -8.43 1.94 -15.81
N TRP A 221 -8.86 2.09 -14.55
CA TRP A 221 -10.01 1.39 -14.01
C TRP A 221 -11.32 1.85 -14.66
N TYR A 222 -11.49 3.17 -14.89
CA TYR A 222 -12.64 3.70 -15.62
C TYR A 222 -12.73 3.12 -17.03
N GLU A 223 -11.60 3.00 -17.71
CA GLU A 223 -11.53 2.46 -19.07
C GLU A 223 -11.83 0.96 -19.10
N ALA A 224 -11.27 0.19 -18.17
CA ALA A 224 -11.46 -1.26 -18.08
C ALA A 224 -12.93 -1.66 -17.83
N PHE A 225 -13.61 -0.93 -16.95
CA PHE A 225 -14.99 -1.23 -16.55
C PHE A 225 -16.03 -0.30 -17.20
N LYS A 226 -15.61 0.64 -18.04
CA LYS A 226 -16.50 1.62 -18.70
C LYS A 226 -17.35 2.42 -17.71
N ILE A 227 -16.73 2.83 -16.60
CA ILE A 227 -17.38 3.57 -15.52
C ILE A 227 -17.86 4.94 -16.02
N THR A 228 -19.09 5.28 -15.66
CA THR A 228 -19.78 6.51 -16.05
C THR A 228 -20.29 7.27 -14.84
N GLU A 229 -20.81 8.48 -15.04
CA GLU A 229 -21.41 9.31 -13.97
C GLU A 229 -22.62 8.67 -13.27
N GLN A 230 -23.15 7.58 -13.81
CA GLN A 230 -24.28 6.83 -13.23
C GLN A 230 -23.81 5.79 -12.21
N ASP A 231 -22.51 5.47 -12.16
CA ASP A 231 -21.95 4.49 -11.26
C ASP A 231 -21.65 5.10 -9.89
N SER A 232 -21.95 4.37 -8.82
CA SER A 232 -21.84 4.86 -7.45
C SER A 232 -20.39 5.19 -7.01
N MET A 233 -19.40 4.59 -7.67
CA MET A 233 -17.97 4.84 -7.41
C MET A 233 -17.39 5.92 -8.35
N PHE A 234 -18.20 6.58 -9.16
CA PHE A 234 -17.70 7.63 -10.05
C PHE A 234 -17.22 8.84 -9.27
N VAL A 235 -16.00 9.29 -9.56
CA VAL A 235 -15.44 10.55 -9.09
C VAL A 235 -15.11 11.42 -10.31
N PRO A 236 -15.60 12.67 -10.40
CA PRO A 236 -15.26 13.59 -11.49
C PRO A 236 -13.74 13.77 -11.62
N LYS A 237 -13.25 13.84 -12.87
CA LYS A 237 -11.80 13.83 -13.16
C LYS A 237 -11.03 14.91 -12.38
N GLU A 238 -11.60 16.10 -12.26
CA GLU A 238 -11.01 17.23 -11.55
C GLU A 238 -10.95 17.07 -10.02
N LYS A 239 -11.65 16.05 -9.48
CA LYS A 239 -11.62 15.67 -8.07
C LYS A 239 -10.78 14.43 -7.78
N ARG A 240 -10.23 13.80 -8.83
CA ARG A 240 -9.38 12.62 -8.64
C ARG A 240 -8.01 13.03 -8.15
N VAL A 241 -7.47 12.21 -7.28
CA VAL A 241 -6.08 12.35 -6.83
C VAL A 241 -5.14 12.06 -8.00
N SER A 242 -4.09 12.86 -8.11
CA SER A 242 -2.96 12.63 -9.02
C SER A 242 -1.72 13.18 -8.34
N ILE A 243 -1.04 12.33 -7.56
CA ILE A 243 0.17 12.72 -6.82
C ILE A 243 1.39 12.58 -7.75
N TRP A 244 1.43 11.53 -8.52
CA TRP A 244 2.50 11.20 -9.46
C TRP A 244 2.04 11.30 -10.92
#